data_6fcc4ae825e4553740c0211bca1e65c7
#
_entry.id   6fcc4ae825e4553740c0211bca1e65c7
#
_cell.length_a   1.000
_cell.length_b   1.000
_cell.length_c   1.000
_cell.angle_alpha   90.00
_cell.angle_beta   90.00
_cell.angle_gamma   90.00
#
_symmetry.space_group_name_H-M   'P 1'
#
loop_
_entity.id
_entity.type
_entity.pdbx_description
1 polymer ?
#
loop_
_entity_poly.entity_id
_entity_poly.type
_entity_poly.pdbx_seq_one_letter_code
_entity_poly.pdbx_strand_id
1 'polypeptide(L)'
;MLLIIFARLNGGLTMNIRELRNMFPALSRTVYGKQLVYFDNAATAQRSQSVIDKWTQLTIGANANIHRAVHKLAVDATDEYESTRDAVKEYINAAAREEIVFTSGTTGSINLVAFSFGETFVNKGDEIIVSESEHHSNIVPWQMLCQRKGAVLRVLHVDEDGHLNLEELKSLLNPKTRIVAVTQISNVLGILNPVKEIVSVCHSVGCPVLIDGAQGMVHEGVDVQDVDCDFYAFSGHKLYAATGTGVLYGKRKWLDQMVPYQGGGEMIATVRFSGTTYAPLPEKFEAGTQNINAIPTLKPAIEMLKLMKDRELLNAQEAVFQYLLHALTSNPRVRLYGVPRGTETKIPLFSFSVEGAHHEDLALILDKMGIAVRSGQMCAEPLMDRFGVTGMLRASLAPYNTMEEAEYFIKSLDKAISMLV
;
A
#
# COMPACT_ATOMS: atom_id res chain seq x y z
N MET A 1 -18.32 -17.47 13.33
CA MET A 1 -17.07 -17.11 12.62
C MET A 1 -16.12 -16.32 13.52
N LEU A 2 -16.52 -15.21 14.16
CA LEU A 2 -15.71 -14.50 15.16
C LEU A 2 -15.19 -15.38 16.31
N LEU A 3 -16.00 -16.30 16.85
CA LEU A 3 -15.58 -17.24 17.88
C LEU A 3 -14.49 -18.24 17.43
N ILE A 4 -14.45 -18.61 16.15
CA ILE A 4 -13.41 -19.48 15.58
C ILE A 4 -12.11 -18.71 15.40
N ILE A 5 -12.19 -17.45 15.00
CA ILE A 5 -11.02 -16.54 14.90
C ILE A 5 -10.44 -16.30 16.30
N PHE A 6 -11.28 -16.03 17.31
CA PHE A 6 -10.86 -15.79 18.69
C PHE A 6 -10.24 -17.05 19.35
N ALA A 7 -10.80 -18.25 19.06
CA ALA A 7 -10.28 -19.52 19.57
C ALA A 7 -8.92 -19.89 18.93
N ARG A 8 -8.69 -19.46 17.67
CA ARG A 8 -7.43 -19.72 16.95
C ARG A 8 -6.31 -18.76 17.33
N LEU A 9 -6.63 -17.50 17.63
CA LEU A 9 -5.64 -16.53 18.15
C LEU A 9 -5.11 -16.91 19.56
N ASN A 10 -5.83 -17.76 20.29
CA ASN A 10 -5.50 -18.14 21.67
C ASN A 10 -5.03 -19.60 21.85
N GLY A 11 -4.89 -20.42 20.83
CA GLY A 11 -4.46 -21.82 21.06
C GLY A 11 -4.46 -22.72 19.83
N GLY A 12 -3.36 -22.82 19.12
CA GLY A 12 -2.84 -24.06 18.56
C GLY A 12 -3.55 -24.72 17.38
N LEU A 13 -4.57 -24.15 16.78
CA LEU A 13 -5.18 -24.69 15.54
C LEU A 13 -4.59 -23.97 14.33
N THR A 14 -3.74 -24.67 13.58
CA THR A 14 -3.18 -24.21 12.31
C THR A 14 -4.30 -24.06 11.27
N MET A 15 -4.22 -22.99 10.47
CA MET A 15 -5.17 -22.72 9.38
C MET A 15 -4.56 -23.17 8.05
N ASN A 16 -5.29 -23.97 7.28
CA ASN A 16 -4.87 -24.30 5.93
C ASN A 16 -5.35 -23.24 4.90
N ILE A 17 -4.71 -23.21 3.74
CA ILE A 17 -4.97 -22.22 2.69
C ILE A 17 -6.42 -22.25 2.15
N ARG A 18 -7.08 -23.43 2.14
CA ARG A 18 -8.48 -23.56 1.69
C ARG A 18 -9.43 -22.93 2.69
N GLU A 19 -9.17 -23.08 3.98
CA GLU A 19 -9.95 -22.44 5.04
C GLU A 19 -9.80 -20.92 4.98
N LEU A 20 -8.57 -20.41 4.79
CA LEU A 20 -8.34 -19.00 4.56
C LEU A 20 -9.09 -18.49 3.33
N ARG A 21 -8.98 -19.18 2.19
CA ARG A 21 -9.64 -18.81 0.94
C ARG A 21 -11.15 -18.70 1.08
N ASN A 22 -11.78 -19.59 1.83
CA ASN A 22 -13.23 -19.60 2.08
C ASN A 22 -13.71 -18.36 2.85
N MET A 23 -12.81 -17.63 3.50
CA MET A 23 -13.13 -16.35 4.15
C MET A 23 -13.28 -15.18 3.16
N PHE A 24 -12.96 -15.39 1.88
CA PHE A 24 -13.02 -14.39 0.82
C PHE A 24 -14.06 -14.74 -0.24
N PRO A 25 -15.33 -14.27 -0.10
CA PRO A 25 -16.45 -14.73 -0.91
C PRO A 25 -16.25 -14.52 -2.42
N ALA A 26 -15.57 -13.45 -2.83
CA ALA A 26 -15.32 -13.14 -4.23
C ALA A 26 -14.49 -14.23 -4.95
N LEU A 27 -13.65 -14.97 -4.22
CA LEU A 27 -12.80 -16.01 -4.78
C LEU A 27 -13.57 -17.29 -5.18
N SER A 28 -14.83 -17.42 -4.79
CA SER A 28 -15.70 -18.53 -5.21
C SER A 28 -16.37 -18.31 -6.57
N ARG A 29 -16.20 -17.13 -7.18
CA ARG A 29 -16.85 -16.80 -8.45
C ARG A 29 -16.27 -17.57 -9.62
N THR A 30 -17.11 -17.78 -10.63
CA THR A 30 -16.69 -18.24 -11.96
C THR A 30 -16.70 -17.08 -12.94
N VAL A 31 -15.72 -17.06 -13.84
CA VAL A 31 -15.55 -16.08 -14.92
C VAL A 31 -15.43 -16.85 -16.23
N TYR A 32 -16.26 -16.56 -17.22
CA TYR A 32 -16.36 -17.32 -18.47
C TYR A 32 -16.49 -18.84 -18.28
N GLY A 33 -17.23 -19.26 -17.24
CA GLY A 33 -17.40 -20.68 -16.90
C GLY A 33 -16.17 -21.36 -16.28
N LYS A 34 -15.14 -20.59 -15.92
CA LYS A 34 -13.92 -21.06 -15.25
C LYS A 34 -13.89 -20.57 -13.81
N GLN A 35 -13.28 -21.35 -12.90
CA GLN A 35 -12.99 -20.87 -11.56
C GLN A 35 -12.07 -19.65 -11.63
N LEU A 36 -12.40 -18.58 -10.92
CA LEU A 36 -11.58 -17.37 -10.88
C LEU A 36 -10.20 -17.66 -10.24
N VAL A 37 -9.14 -17.34 -10.96
CA VAL A 37 -7.77 -17.19 -10.45
C VAL A 37 -7.48 -15.70 -10.36
N TYR A 38 -7.35 -15.15 -9.15
CA TYR A 38 -7.16 -13.72 -8.94
C TYR A 38 -5.71 -13.42 -8.56
N PHE A 39 -4.94 -12.95 -9.53
CA PHE A 39 -3.52 -12.59 -9.42
C PHE A 39 -3.27 -11.09 -9.67
N ASP A 40 -4.25 -10.22 -9.32
CA ASP A 40 -4.10 -8.76 -9.37
C ASP A 40 -4.21 -8.11 -7.98
N ASN A 41 -3.68 -8.80 -6.94
CA ASN A 41 -3.76 -8.36 -5.54
C ASN A 41 -3.00 -7.07 -5.25
N ALA A 42 -1.92 -6.79 -5.96
CA ALA A 42 -1.16 -5.55 -5.81
C ALA A 42 -1.91 -4.30 -6.33
N ALA A 43 -2.97 -4.49 -7.14
CA ALA A 43 -3.88 -3.41 -7.53
C ALA A 43 -4.94 -3.19 -6.44
N THR A 44 -5.64 -4.25 -6.03
CA THR A 44 -6.57 -4.25 -4.90
C THR A 44 -6.74 -5.68 -4.40
N ALA A 45 -6.71 -5.90 -3.08
CA ALA A 45 -6.94 -7.21 -2.49
C ALA A 45 -8.44 -7.52 -2.36
N GLN A 46 -8.82 -8.80 -2.33
CA GLN A 46 -10.19 -9.20 -2.07
C GLN A 46 -10.54 -8.99 -0.59
N ARG A 47 -11.83 -8.78 -0.29
CA ARG A 47 -12.29 -8.52 1.07
C ARG A 47 -12.74 -9.79 1.74
N SER A 48 -12.34 -9.96 2.99
CA SER A 48 -12.86 -11.06 3.82
C SER A 48 -14.30 -10.82 4.23
N GLN A 49 -15.02 -11.88 4.57
CA GLN A 49 -16.39 -11.81 5.06
C GLN A 49 -16.49 -10.91 6.31
N SER A 50 -15.49 -10.95 7.20
CA SER A 50 -15.48 -10.11 8.41
C SER A 50 -15.45 -8.61 8.10
N VAL A 51 -14.76 -8.19 7.05
CA VAL A 51 -14.74 -6.80 6.56
C VAL A 51 -16.09 -6.41 5.97
N ILE A 52 -16.70 -7.29 5.19
CA ILE A 52 -18.04 -7.08 4.60
C ILE A 52 -19.09 -6.96 5.71
N ASP A 53 -19.05 -7.87 6.69
CA ASP A 53 -19.96 -7.88 7.84
C ASP A 53 -19.82 -6.59 8.65
N LYS A 54 -18.58 -6.13 8.91
CA LYS A 54 -18.33 -4.89 9.66
C LYS A 54 -18.94 -3.68 8.95
N TRP A 55 -18.71 -3.54 7.65
CA TRP A 55 -19.30 -2.45 6.87
C TRP A 55 -20.83 -2.48 6.89
N THR A 56 -21.41 -3.67 6.69
CA THR A 56 -22.86 -3.87 6.72
C THR A 56 -23.43 -3.52 8.10
N GLN A 57 -22.79 -4.00 9.17
CA GLN A 57 -23.20 -3.71 10.55
C GLN A 57 -23.24 -2.21 10.84
N LEU A 58 -22.20 -1.48 10.46
CA LEU A 58 -22.13 -0.03 10.67
C LEU A 58 -23.17 0.72 9.86
N THR A 59 -23.38 0.33 8.61
CA THR A 59 -24.36 0.96 7.73
C THR A 59 -25.79 0.80 8.27
N ILE A 60 -26.11 -0.34 8.85
CA ILE A 60 -27.46 -0.65 9.37
C ILE A 60 -27.63 -0.11 10.81
N GLY A 61 -26.60 -0.24 11.66
CA GLY A 61 -26.75 -0.08 13.11
C GLY A 61 -26.16 1.20 13.72
N ALA A 62 -25.18 1.86 13.04
CA ALA A 62 -24.45 2.99 13.62
C ALA A 62 -24.14 4.09 12.59
N ASN A 63 -24.99 4.27 11.59
CA ASN A 63 -24.79 5.30 10.56
C ASN A 63 -25.16 6.68 11.10
N ALA A 64 -24.23 7.36 11.76
CA ALA A 64 -24.37 8.70 12.30
C ALA A 64 -23.06 9.48 12.18
N ASN A 65 -23.13 10.82 12.12
CA ASN A 65 -21.96 11.66 12.14
C ASN A 65 -21.20 11.52 13.49
N ILE A 66 -19.88 11.56 13.43
CA ILE A 66 -18.99 11.33 14.58
C ILE A 66 -18.64 12.63 15.30
N HIS A 67 -18.14 12.54 16.54
CA HIS A 67 -17.54 13.56 17.42
C HIS A 67 -18.51 14.63 17.96
N ARG A 68 -19.46 15.16 17.19
CA ARG A 68 -20.22 16.38 17.57
C ARG A 68 -21.61 16.14 18.14
N ALA A 69 -22.21 14.98 17.91
CA ALA A 69 -23.53 14.68 18.39
C ALA A 69 -23.51 13.83 19.67
N VAL A 70 -24.48 14.07 20.55
CA VAL A 70 -24.57 13.42 21.89
C VAL A 70 -25.56 12.24 21.92
N HIS A 71 -26.25 11.96 20.81
CA HIS A 71 -27.17 10.82 20.75
C HIS A 71 -26.43 9.50 20.58
N LYS A 72 -27.02 8.41 21.06
CA LYS A 72 -26.39 7.08 21.15
C LYS A 72 -25.74 6.60 19.85
N LEU A 73 -26.41 6.78 18.69
CA LEU A 73 -25.84 6.35 17.40
C LEU A 73 -24.52 7.08 17.07
N ALA A 74 -24.43 8.38 17.36
CA ALA A 74 -23.22 9.16 17.12
C ALA A 74 -22.08 8.75 18.07
N VAL A 75 -22.41 8.45 19.32
CA VAL A 75 -21.42 7.94 20.31
C VAL A 75 -20.88 6.60 19.81
N ASP A 76 -21.77 5.65 19.43
CA ASP A 76 -21.35 4.33 18.93
C ASP A 76 -20.49 4.44 17.66
N ALA A 77 -20.87 5.31 16.73
CA ALA A 77 -20.09 5.55 15.51
C ALA A 77 -18.70 6.15 15.82
N THR A 78 -18.64 7.09 16.80
CA THR A 78 -17.39 7.70 17.26
C THR A 78 -16.48 6.66 17.91
N ASP A 79 -17.03 5.83 18.82
CA ASP A 79 -16.28 4.78 19.49
C ASP A 79 -15.68 3.77 18.51
N GLU A 80 -16.45 3.36 17.50
CA GLU A 80 -15.96 2.46 16.43
C GLU A 80 -14.86 3.12 15.58
N TYR A 81 -15.02 4.38 15.22
CA TYR A 81 -14.05 5.13 14.44
C TYR A 81 -12.74 5.30 15.22
N GLU A 82 -12.81 5.76 16.46
CA GLU A 82 -11.65 6.03 17.28
C GLU A 82 -10.96 4.75 17.79
N SER A 83 -11.71 3.68 18.10
CA SER A 83 -11.09 2.37 18.40
C SER A 83 -10.34 1.78 17.20
N THR A 84 -10.72 2.17 15.98
CA THR A 84 -9.97 1.80 14.78
C THR A 84 -8.64 2.54 14.69
N ARG A 85 -8.61 3.82 15.08
CA ARG A 85 -7.37 4.60 15.18
C ARG A 85 -6.39 3.96 16.18
N ASP A 86 -6.91 3.55 17.34
CA ASP A 86 -6.10 2.83 18.33
C ASP A 86 -5.57 1.49 17.78
N ALA A 87 -6.40 0.72 17.08
CA ALA A 87 -5.97 -0.55 16.46
C ALA A 87 -4.88 -0.34 15.39
N VAL A 88 -4.98 0.72 14.59
CA VAL A 88 -3.94 1.10 13.62
C VAL A 88 -2.66 1.52 14.34
N LYS A 89 -2.76 2.42 15.34
CA LYS A 89 -1.63 2.85 16.17
C LYS A 89 -0.86 1.66 16.74
N GLU A 90 -1.58 0.72 17.36
CA GLU A 90 -0.98 -0.49 17.94
C GLU A 90 -0.33 -1.38 16.88
N TYR A 91 -0.97 -1.53 15.73
CA TYR A 91 -0.50 -2.43 14.67
C TYR A 91 0.81 -1.97 14.04
N ILE A 92 1.00 -0.65 13.88
CA ILE A 92 2.24 -0.08 13.33
C ILE A 92 3.22 0.38 14.42
N ASN A 93 2.90 0.16 15.70
CA ASN A 93 3.69 0.60 16.84
C ASN A 93 3.94 2.12 16.87
N ALA A 94 2.92 2.94 16.52
CA ALA A 94 3.05 4.39 16.66
C ALA A 94 3.03 4.82 18.14
N ALA A 95 3.77 5.88 18.48
CA ALA A 95 3.91 6.34 19.87
C ALA A 95 2.61 6.94 20.43
N ALA A 96 1.85 7.65 19.60
CA ALA A 96 0.62 8.33 20.01
C ALA A 96 -0.47 8.20 18.93
N ARG A 97 -1.75 8.22 19.35
CA ARG A 97 -2.88 8.17 18.42
C ARG A 97 -2.99 9.42 17.53
N GLU A 98 -2.49 10.54 18.01
CA GLU A 98 -2.42 11.82 17.32
C GLU A 98 -1.49 11.79 16.10
N GLU A 99 -0.66 10.77 15.98
CA GLU A 99 0.21 10.53 14.83
C GLU A 99 -0.48 9.77 13.70
N ILE A 100 -1.75 9.32 13.91
CA ILE A 100 -2.54 8.59 12.93
C ILE A 100 -3.61 9.51 12.35
N VAL A 101 -3.50 9.81 11.07
CA VAL A 101 -4.47 10.60 10.30
C VAL A 101 -5.15 9.71 9.28
N PHE A 102 -6.48 9.68 9.30
CA PHE A 102 -7.24 8.95 8.29
C PHE A 102 -7.40 9.76 7.00
N THR A 103 -7.24 9.09 5.89
CA THR A 103 -7.29 9.68 4.54
C THR A 103 -8.10 8.79 3.59
N SER A 104 -8.22 9.20 2.34
CA SER A 104 -8.88 8.39 1.29
C SER A 104 -8.00 7.29 0.69
N GLY A 105 -6.74 7.19 1.09
CA GLY A 105 -5.75 6.22 0.56
C GLY A 105 -4.35 6.80 0.56
N THR A 106 -3.36 6.00 0.17
CA THR A 106 -1.94 6.40 0.07
C THR A 106 -1.76 7.67 -0.75
N THR A 107 -2.46 7.79 -1.88
CA THR A 107 -2.42 9.00 -2.72
C THR A 107 -2.85 10.24 -1.93
N GLY A 108 -3.95 10.14 -1.16
CA GLY A 108 -4.41 11.24 -0.30
C GLY A 108 -3.40 11.59 0.79
N SER A 109 -2.81 10.58 1.41
CA SER A 109 -1.77 10.73 2.45
C SER A 109 -0.53 11.45 1.91
N ILE A 110 0.00 11.02 0.77
CA ILE A 110 1.18 11.63 0.17
C ILE A 110 0.89 13.07 -0.30
N ASN A 111 -0.28 13.32 -0.90
CA ASN A 111 -0.69 14.68 -1.27
C ASN A 111 -0.80 15.59 -0.05
N LEU A 112 -1.33 15.10 1.08
CA LEU A 112 -1.39 15.85 2.33
C LEU A 112 0.03 16.27 2.78
N VAL A 113 0.97 15.32 2.81
CA VAL A 113 2.36 15.63 3.21
C VAL A 113 3.00 16.58 2.19
N ALA A 114 2.90 16.29 0.90
CA ALA A 114 3.49 17.12 -0.16
C ALA A 114 2.95 18.57 -0.13
N PHE A 115 1.67 18.76 0.19
CA PHE A 115 1.12 20.11 0.37
C PHE A 115 1.54 20.71 1.71
N SER A 116 1.17 20.10 2.83
CA SER A 116 1.28 20.71 4.16
C SER A 116 2.73 20.85 4.63
N PHE A 117 3.56 19.83 4.41
CA PHE A 117 5.01 19.90 4.66
C PHE A 117 5.66 20.86 3.68
N GLY A 118 5.29 20.79 2.40
CA GLY A 118 5.83 21.64 1.35
C GLY A 118 5.57 23.12 1.60
N GLU A 119 4.35 23.50 1.98
CA GLU A 119 4.03 24.92 2.30
C GLU A 119 4.80 25.41 3.51
N THR A 120 5.07 24.55 4.48
CA THR A 120 5.72 24.93 5.74
C THR A 120 7.24 24.96 5.63
N PHE A 121 7.86 23.98 4.95
CA PHE A 121 9.31 23.75 5.05
C PHE A 121 10.09 23.86 3.74
N VAL A 122 9.39 23.92 2.57
CA VAL A 122 10.06 23.96 1.28
C VAL A 122 10.06 25.37 0.68
N ASN A 123 11.23 25.82 0.25
CA ASN A 123 11.45 27.12 -0.37
C ASN A 123 12.03 26.98 -1.77
N LYS A 124 12.12 28.10 -2.51
CA LYS A 124 12.74 28.15 -3.84
C LYS A 124 14.19 27.67 -3.80
N GLY A 125 14.50 26.72 -4.65
CA GLY A 125 15.85 26.13 -4.80
C GLY A 125 16.15 25.01 -3.81
N ASP A 126 15.19 24.64 -2.93
CA ASP A 126 15.28 23.43 -2.13
C ASP A 126 15.09 22.18 -3.00
N GLU A 127 15.49 21.02 -2.50
CA GLU A 127 15.48 19.76 -3.24
C GLU A 127 14.62 18.71 -2.54
N ILE A 128 13.92 17.91 -3.35
CA ILE A 128 13.12 16.75 -2.92
C ILE A 128 13.66 15.54 -3.65
N ILE A 129 13.93 14.46 -2.96
CA ILE A 129 14.40 13.20 -3.57
C ILE A 129 13.27 12.19 -3.60
N VAL A 130 13.03 11.60 -4.77
CA VAL A 130 12.15 10.44 -4.96
C VAL A 130 12.92 9.32 -5.64
N SER A 131 12.50 8.06 -5.49
CA SER A 131 13.14 6.99 -6.26
C SER A 131 12.53 6.82 -7.65
N GLU A 132 13.29 6.22 -8.56
CA GLU A 132 12.83 5.87 -9.91
C GLU A 132 11.77 4.73 -9.90
N SER A 133 11.68 3.98 -8.79
CA SER A 133 10.73 2.87 -8.63
C SER A 133 9.38 3.28 -8.02
N GLU A 134 9.11 4.59 -7.89
CA GLU A 134 7.89 5.09 -7.24
C GLU A 134 6.65 4.89 -8.11
N HIS A 135 5.54 4.63 -7.44
CA HIS A 135 4.20 4.80 -8.00
C HIS A 135 3.95 6.29 -8.30
N HIS A 136 3.16 6.61 -9.33
CA HIS A 136 2.82 8.01 -9.69
C HIS A 136 2.32 8.83 -8.49
N SER A 137 1.64 8.20 -7.52
CA SER A 137 1.18 8.85 -6.29
C SER A 137 2.32 9.42 -5.44
N ASN A 138 3.55 8.90 -5.58
CA ASN A 138 4.73 9.38 -4.87
C ASN A 138 5.74 10.10 -5.79
N ILE A 139 5.31 10.50 -6.99
CA ILE A 139 6.07 11.35 -7.91
C ILE A 139 5.31 12.66 -8.16
N VAL A 140 4.07 12.56 -8.64
CA VAL A 140 3.29 13.71 -9.14
C VAL A 140 3.06 14.78 -8.06
N PRO A 141 2.69 14.45 -6.80
CA PRO A 141 2.52 15.49 -5.78
C PRO A 141 3.79 16.30 -5.51
N TRP A 142 4.97 15.66 -5.60
CA TRP A 142 6.26 16.31 -5.42
C TRP A 142 6.63 17.18 -6.63
N GLN A 143 6.32 16.74 -7.86
CA GLN A 143 6.44 17.57 -9.06
C GLN A 143 5.58 18.83 -8.95
N MET A 144 4.32 18.68 -8.53
CA MET A 144 3.40 19.81 -8.32
C MET A 144 3.93 20.77 -7.24
N LEU A 145 4.50 20.26 -6.15
CA LEU A 145 5.14 21.06 -5.12
C LEU A 145 6.36 21.81 -5.68
N CYS A 146 7.25 21.14 -6.39
CA CYS A 146 8.43 21.74 -7.01
C CYS A 146 8.05 22.87 -7.96
N GLN A 147 7.04 22.66 -8.81
CA GLN A 147 6.54 23.70 -9.72
C GLN A 147 6.01 24.92 -8.95
N ARG A 148 5.21 24.69 -7.90
CA ARG A 148 4.58 25.75 -7.10
C ARG A 148 5.61 26.57 -6.30
N LYS A 149 6.61 25.90 -5.72
CA LYS A 149 7.59 26.52 -4.81
C LYS A 149 8.90 26.91 -5.49
N GLY A 150 9.14 26.48 -6.74
CA GLY A 150 10.43 26.65 -7.42
C GLY A 150 11.54 25.79 -6.81
N ALA A 151 11.17 24.65 -6.25
CA ALA A 151 12.08 23.63 -5.76
C ALA A 151 12.47 22.65 -6.88
N VAL A 152 13.44 21.78 -6.63
CA VAL A 152 14.00 20.84 -7.61
C VAL A 152 13.70 19.41 -7.19
N LEU A 153 13.14 18.60 -8.10
CA LEU A 153 13.00 17.16 -7.92
C LEU A 153 14.31 16.47 -8.33
N ARG A 154 14.84 15.64 -7.43
CA ARG A 154 15.98 14.75 -7.67
C ARG A 154 15.50 13.30 -7.71
N VAL A 155 16.11 12.49 -8.56
CA VAL A 155 15.76 11.08 -8.73
C VAL A 155 16.89 10.21 -8.21
N LEU A 156 16.56 9.26 -7.35
CA LEU A 156 17.43 8.17 -6.92
C LEU A 156 17.15 6.97 -7.84
N HIS A 157 18.14 6.56 -8.62
CA HIS A 157 17.97 5.55 -9.64
C HIS A 157 17.98 4.12 -9.07
N VAL A 158 17.38 3.21 -9.81
CA VAL A 158 17.50 1.77 -9.59
C VAL A 158 18.56 1.19 -10.51
N ASP A 159 19.20 0.11 -10.09
CA ASP A 159 20.08 -0.67 -10.95
C ASP A 159 19.31 -1.56 -11.94
N GLU A 160 20.01 -2.42 -12.68
CA GLU A 160 19.43 -3.30 -13.70
C GLU A 160 18.48 -4.36 -13.13
N ASP A 161 18.63 -4.71 -11.85
CA ASP A 161 17.78 -5.66 -11.14
C ASP A 161 16.61 -4.96 -10.41
N GLY A 162 16.63 -3.62 -10.32
CA GLY A 162 15.59 -2.80 -9.70
C GLY A 162 15.84 -2.43 -8.24
N HIS A 163 17.07 -2.57 -7.74
CA HIS A 163 17.45 -2.20 -6.38
C HIS A 163 17.96 -0.76 -6.30
N LEU A 164 17.64 -0.07 -5.21
CA LEU A 164 18.11 1.29 -4.95
C LEU A 164 19.59 1.30 -4.55
N ASN A 165 20.32 2.31 -5.04
CA ASN A 165 21.73 2.50 -4.71
C ASN A 165 21.88 3.48 -3.53
N LEU A 166 22.24 2.98 -2.35
CA LEU A 166 22.44 3.80 -1.15
C LEU A 166 23.63 4.77 -1.25
N GLU A 167 24.66 4.44 -2.03
CA GLU A 167 25.79 5.37 -2.26
C GLU A 167 25.36 6.55 -3.13
N GLU A 168 24.49 6.32 -4.11
CA GLU A 168 23.88 7.40 -4.87
C GLU A 168 23.02 8.28 -3.95
N LEU A 169 22.20 7.70 -3.07
CA LEU A 169 21.42 8.45 -2.10
C LEU A 169 22.31 9.38 -1.26
N LYS A 170 23.40 8.87 -0.72
CA LYS A 170 24.37 9.66 0.05
C LYS A 170 24.94 10.83 -0.77
N SER A 171 25.19 10.63 -2.06
CA SER A 171 25.70 11.66 -2.97
C SER A 171 24.66 12.73 -3.32
N LEU A 172 23.39 12.37 -3.35
CA LEU A 172 22.27 13.29 -3.63
C LEU A 172 21.93 14.18 -2.44
N LEU A 173 22.14 13.67 -1.21
CA LEU A 173 21.81 14.39 0.02
C LEU A 173 22.74 15.60 0.20
N ASN A 174 22.14 16.78 0.42
CA ASN A 174 22.86 18.03 0.64
C ASN A 174 22.02 19.00 1.52
N PRO A 175 22.54 20.15 1.97
CA PRO A 175 21.82 21.08 2.85
C PRO A 175 20.51 21.65 2.28
N LYS A 176 20.24 21.51 0.98
CA LYS A 176 18.99 21.91 0.34
C LYS A 176 17.95 20.80 0.30
N THR A 177 18.34 19.57 0.58
CA THR A 177 17.41 18.44 0.60
C THR A 177 16.46 18.57 1.78
N ARG A 178 15.14 18.66 1.51
CA ARG A 178 14.10 18.89 2.52
C ARG A 178 13.37 17.64 2.92
N ILE A 179 13.21 16.69 2.00
CA ILE A 179 12.56 15.41 2.26
C ILE A 179 12.99 14.37 1.21
N VAL A 180 13.08 13.12 1.65
CA VAL A 180 13.22 11.95 0.78
C VAL A 180 11.90 11.18 0.83
N ALA A 181 11.33 10.83 -0.33
CA ALA A 181 10.08 10.07 -0.41
C ALA A 181 10.31 8.81 -1.25
N VAL A 182 10.22 7.64 -0.61
CA VAL A 182 10.53 6.35 -1.24
C VAL A 182 9.51 5.27 -0.90
N THR A 183 9.30 4.34 -1.83
CA THR A 183 8.44 3.18 -1.58
C THR A 183 9.17 2.13 -0.74
N GLN A 184 8.44 1.48 0.19
CA GLN A 184 8.98 0.34 0.93
C GLN A 184 9.11 -0.89 0.02
N ILE A 185 8.08 -1.15 -0.80
CA ILE A 185 8.08 -2.25 -1.78
C ILE A 185 7.54 -1.73 -3.10
N SER A 186 8.31 -1.94 -4.18
CA SER A 186 7.88 -1.57 -5.52
C SER A 186 6.63 -2.35 -5.96
N ASN A 187 5.59 -1.63 -6.37
CA ASN A 187 4.36 -2.22 -6.91
C ASN A 187 4.52 -2.85 -8.29
N VAL A 188 5.66 -2.65 -8.94
CA VAL A 188 6.03 -3.25 -10.22
C VAL A 188 7.01 -4.40 -10.01
N LEU A 189 8.10 -4.15 -9.29
CA LEU A 189 9.19 -5.12 -9.18
C LEU A 189 9.00 -6.12 -8.04
N GLY A 190 8.20 -5.76 -7.03
CA GLY A 190 8.06 -6.55 -5.81
C GLY A 190 9.31 -6.55 -4.92
N ILE A 191 10.29 -5.72 -5.23
CA ILE A 191 11.54 -5.59 -4.47
C ILE A 191 11.29 -4.83 -3.18
N LEU A 192 11.80 -5.36 -2.08
CA LEU A 192 11.82 -4.72 -0.77
C LEU A 192 13.02 -3.77 -0.68
N ASN A 193 12.75 -2.50 -0.47
CA ASN A 193 13.79 -1.49 -0.28
C ASN A 193 14.27 -1.46 1.18
N PRO A 194 15.54 -1.17 1.44
CA PRO A 194 16.13 -1.12 2.77
C PRO A 194 15.75 0.19 3.49
N VAL A 195 14.46 0.37 3.79
CA VAL A 195 13.91 1.65 4.29
C VAL A 195 14.52 2.10 5.61
N LYS A 196 14.88 1.18 6.49
CA LYS A 196 15.55 1.50 7.76
C LYS A 196 16.93 2.12 7.55
N GLU A 197 17.69 1.59 6.59
CA GLU A 197 18.99 2.13 6.21
C GLU A 197 18.84 3.48 5.51
N ILE A 198 17.85 3.61 4.60
CA ILE A 198 17.53 4.87 3.93
C ILE A 198 17.20 5.95 4.97
N VAL A 199 16.35 5.66 5.94
CA VAL A 199 16.00 6.58 7.02
C VAL A 199 17.24 6.97 7.82
N SER A 200 18.07 6.00 8.21
CA SER A 200 19.31 6.25 8.97
C SER A 200 20.27 7.18 8.22
N VAL A 201 20.45 6.95 6.92
CA VAL A 201 21.29 7.81 6.05
C VAL A 201 20.74 9.23 5.95
N CYS A 202 19.43 9.37 5.73
CA CYS A 202 18.79 10.68 5.64
C CYS A 202 18.83 11.44 6.97
N HIS A 203 18.55 10.77 8.07
CA HIS A 203 18.59 11.38 9.41
C HIS A 203 19.99 11.82 9.83
N SER A 204 21.06 11.17 9.33
CA SER A 204 22.43 11.60 9.61
C SER A 204 22.74 13.04 9.14
N VAL A 205 21.95 13.54 8.20
CA VAL A 205 22.03 14.93 7.69
C VAL A 205 20.79 15.78 8.03
N GLY A 206 19.92 15.25 8.91
CA GLY A 206 18.72 15.96 9.37
C GLY A 206 17.57 16.00 8.35
N CYS A 207 17.59 15.17 7.32
CA CYS A 207 16.58 15.10 6.28
C CYS A 207 15.45 14.11 6.67
N PRO A 208 14.16 14.53 6.76
CA PRO A 208 13.04 13.64 7.03
C PRO A 208 12.73 12.72 5.85
N VAL A 209 12.07 11.58 6.16
CA VAL A 209 11.71 10.56 5.18
C VAL A 209 10.22 10.23 5.23
N LEU A 210 9.58 10.24 4.03
CA LEU A 210 8.28 9.66 3.80
C LEU A 210 8.44 8.28 3.14
N ILE A 211 7.75 7.28 3.68
CA ILE A 211 7.70 5.95 3.11
C ILE A 211 6.31 5.68 2.53
N ASP A 212 6.25 5.37 1.23
CA ASP A 212 5.06 4.76 0.61
C ASP A 212 5.01 3.29 0.99
N GLY A 213 4.15 2.98 1.97
CA GLY A 213 3.91 1.64 2.48
C GLY A 213 2.76 0.91 1.82
N ALA A 214 2.27 1.35 0.65
CA ALA A 214 1.07 0.79 0.03
C ALA A 214 1.17 -0.72 -0.25
N GLN A 215 2.33 -1.21 -0.63
CA GLN A 215 2.62 -2.65 -0.74
C GLN A 215 3.28 -3.17 0.54
N GLY A 216 4.15 -2.38 1.16
CA GLY A 216 4.89 -2.77 2.35
C GLY A 216 4.00 -3.19 3.51
N MET A 217 2.94 -2.44 3.79
CA MET A 217 2.02 -2.71 4.88
C MET A 217 1.34 -4.08 4.81
N VAL A 218 1.07 -4.56 3.59
CA VAL A 218 0.39 -5.85 3.36
C VAL A 218 1.33 -7.03 3.53
N HIS A 219 2.56 -6.91 3.04
CA HIS A 219 3.51 -8.02 2.96
C HIS A 219 4.42 -8.09 4.19
N GLU A 220 5.07 -6.99 4.54
CA GLU A 220 6.03 -6.91 5.65
C GLU A 220 5.38 -6.35 6.93
N GLY A 221 4.49 -5.37 6.77
CA GLY A 221 4.09 -4.49 7.86
C GLY A 221 5.16 -3.43 8.13
N VAL A 222 5.00 -2.70 9.23
CA VAL A 222 5.97 -1.71 9.69
C VAL A 222 5.90 -1.56 11.21
N ASP A 223 7.04 -1.41 11.84
CA ASP A 223 7.21 -0.81 13.15
C ASP A 223 7.80 0.59 12.92
N VAL A 224 6.94 1.63 13.02
CA VAL A 224 7.34 2.99 12.67
C VAL A 224 8.37 3.58 13.64
N GLN A 225 8.43 3.07 14.88
CA GLN A 225 9.46 3.47 15.84
C GLN A 225 10.79 2.79 15.56
N ASP A 226 10.81 1.51 15.17
CA ASP A 226 12.03 0.79 14.80
C ASP A 226 12.64 1.29 13.48
N VAL A 227 11.80 1.57 12.49
CA VAL A 227 12.22 2.19 11.21
C VAL A 227 12.59 3.66 11.39
N ASP A 228 12.01 4.33 12.39
CA ASP A 228 12.18 5.76 12.70
C ASP A 228 11.79 6.70 11.54
N CYS A 229 10.86 6.28 10.66
CA CYS A 229 10.42 7.14 9.56
C CYS A 229 9.61 8.35 10.07
N ASP A 230 9.64 9.46 9.32
CA ASP A 230 8.92 10.68 9.70
C ASP A 230 7.46 10.64 9.23
N PHE A 231 7.20 9.99 8.09
CA PHE A 231 5.87 9.75 7.55
C PHE A 231 5.79 8.35 6.94
N TYR A 232 4.62 7.70 7.10
CA TYR A 232 4.32 6.42 6.48
C TYR A 232 2.89 6.41 5.96
N ALA A 233 2.69 6.07 4.69
CA ALA A 233 1.39 6.15 4.02
C ALA A 233 0.95 4.79 3.47
N PHE A 234 -0.32 4.38 3.73
CA PHE A 234 -0.86 3.16 3.16
C PHE A 234 -2.36 3.25 2.87
N SER A 235 -2.86 2.30 2.05
CA SER A 235 -4.26 2.24 1.61
C SER A 235 -4.97 1.00 2.16
N GLY A 236 -6.19 1.18 2.65
CA GLY A 236 -6.98 0.07 3.18
C GLY A 236 -7.37 -0.98 2.13
N HIS A 237 -7.64 -0.57 0.88
CA HIS A 237 -8.09 -1.51 -0.16
C HIS A 237 -7.03 -2.54 -0.57
N LYS A 238 -5.75 -2.29 -0.32
CA LYS A 238 -4.67 -3.27 -0.50
C LYS A 238 -4.53 -4.16 0.72
N LEU A 239 -4.88 -3.62 1.90
CA LEU A 239 -4.86 -4.25 3.21
C LEU A 239 -6.15 -5.06 3.50
N TYR A 240 -6.87 -5.51 2.48
CA TYR A 240 -8.15 -6.26 2.59
C TYR A 240 -9.34 -5.45 3.12
N ALA A 241 -9.18 -4.16 3.48
CA ALA A 241 -10.24 -3.26 3.95
C ALA A 241 -11.02 -2.60 2.80
N ALA A 242 -11.99 -1.75 3.13
CA ALA A 242 -12.80 -1.03 2.15
C ALA A 242 -11.97 -0.06 1.29
N THR A 243 -12.40 0.18 0.05
CA THR A 243 -11.87 1.27 -0.80
C THR A 243 -12.21 2.64 -0.22
N GLY A 244 -11.43 3.66 -0.58
CA GLY A 244 -11.63 5.01 -0.08
C GLY A 244 -11.22 5.20 1.38
N THR A 245 -10.33 4.32 1.87
CA THR A 245 -9.71 4.39 3.20
C THR A 245 -8.20 4.34 3.08
N GLY A 246 -7.53 5.14 3.87
CA GLY A 246 -6.08 5.17 3.99
C GLY A 246 -5.65 5.72 5.33
N VAL A 247 -4.37 5.59 5.58
CA VAL A 247 -3.73 6.07 6.79
C VAL A 247 -2.46 6.81 6.42
N LEU A 248 -2.27 7.96 7.06
CA LEU A 248 -1.00 8.64 7.18
C LEU A 248 -0.56 8.52 8.65
N TYR A 249 0.57 7.88 8.88
CA TYR A 249 1.35 8.09 10.09
C TYR A 249 2.29 9.28 9.85
N GLY A 250 2.40 10.15 10.84
CA GLY A 250 3.37 11.24 10.82
C GLY A 250 3.86 11.53 12.23
N LYS A 251 5.19 11.68 12.40
CA LYS A 251 5.75 12.09 13.69
C LYS A 251 5.13 13.41 14.13
N ARG A 252 4.67 13.46 15.38
CA ARG A 252 4.01 14.63 15.97
C ARG A 252 4.79 15.93 15.75
N LYS A 253 6.13 15.89 15.87
CA LYS A 253 7.01 17.05 15.65
C LYS A 253 6.81 17.75 14.30
N TRP A 254 6.43 16.98 13.26
CA TRP A 254 6.14 17.52 11.92
C TRP A 254 4.69 17.94 11.81
N LEU A 255 3.75 17.07 12.21
CA LEU A 255 2.31 17.34 12.09
C LEU A 255 1.88 18.60 12.85
N ASP A 256 2.44 18.87 14.03
CA ASP A 256 2.14 20.06 14.82
C ASP A 256 2.48 21.36 14.06
N GLN A 257 3.56 21.37 13.29
CA GLN A 257 4.07 22.54 12.56
C GLN A 257 3.45 22.72 11.18
N MET A 258 3.03 21.60 10.52
CA MET A 258 2.47 21.62 9.17
C MET A 258 1.15 22.40 9.14
N VAL A 259 0.93 23.18 8.08
CA VAL A 259 -0.36 23.84 7.83
C VAL A 259 -1.43 22.80 7.46
N PRO A 260 -2.73 23.05 7.71
CA PRO A 260 -3.78 22.15 7.26
C PRO A 260 -3.79 21.95 5.74
N TYR A 261 -4.16 20.74 5.30
CA TYR A 261 -4.28 20.40 3.88
C TYR A 261 -5.61 20.87 3.28
N GLN A 262 -6.69 20.63 4.02
CA GLN A 262 -8.04 21.00 3.60
C GLN A 262 -8.70 21.85 4.68
N GLY A 263 -9.56 22.78 4.27
CA GLY A 263 -10.37 23.58 5.18
C GLY A 263 -11.85 23.15 5.17
N GLY A 264 -12.46 23.10 6.35
CA GLY A 264 -13.86 22.72 6.47
C GLY A 264 -14.32 22.57 7.92
N GLY A 265 -15.40 21.87 8.14
CA GLY A 265 -15.81 21.44 9.46
C GLY A 265 -14.85 20.40 10.04
N GLU A 266 -15.03 20.03 11.28
CA GLU A 266 -14.23 19.10 12.12
C GLU A 266 -12.83 19.61 12.43
N MET A 267 -12.04 20.06 11.44
CA MET A 267 -10.63 20.44 11.56
C MET A 267 -10.40 21.83 12.20
N ILE A 268 -11.44 22.49 12.65
CA ILE A 268 -11.39 23.86 13.22
C ILE A 268 -11.71 23.87 14.72
N ALA A 269 -11.04 24.75 15.47
CA ALA A 269 -11.39 25.10 16.84
C ALA A 269 -12.35 26.30 16.88
N THR A 270 -12.00 27.41 16.20
CA THR A 270 -12.88 28.58 16.07
C THR A 270 -12.83 29.14 14.67
N VAL A 271 -13.96 29.63 14.15
CA VAL A 271 -14.07 30.30 12.84
C VAL A 271 -14.68 31.68 13.03
N ARG A 272 -14.00 32.70 12.50
CA ARG A 272 -14.49 34.07 12.40
C ARG A 272 -14.10 34.64 11.05
N PHE A 273 -14.79 35.67 10.57
CA PHE A 273 -14.38 36.35 9.33
C PHE A 273 -12.98 36.99 9.42
N SER A 274 -12.49 37.28 10.62
CA SER A 274 -11.16 37.80 10.88
C SER A 274 -10.05 36.73 10.90
N GLY A 275 -10.40 35.44 10.94
CA GLY A 275 -9.45 34.32 10.97
C GLY A 275 -10.01 33.06 11.60
N THR A 276 -9.26 31.97 11.43
CA THR A 276 -9.62 30.63 11.90
C THR A 276 -8.48 30.05 12.76
N THR A 277 -8.83 29.38 13.85
CA THR A 277 -7.92 28.51 14.59
C THR A 277 -8.30 27.05 14.36
N TYR A 278 -7.32 26.17 14.37
CA TYR A 278 -7.47 24.78 13.98
C TYR A 278 -7.62 23.87 15.20
N ALA A 279 -8.25 22.72 14.99
CA ALA A 279 -8.35 21.66 15.99
C ALA A 279 -6.95 21.07 16.30
N PRO A 280 -6.78 20.38 17.43
CA PRO A 280 -5.56 19.61 17.68
C PRO A 280 -5.40 18.47 16.67
N LEU A 281 -4.28 17.73 16.76
CA LEU A 281 -4.07 16.48 16.02
C LEU A 281 -4.96 15.36 16.58
N PRO A 282 -5.47 14.47 15.76
CA PRO A 282 -5.29 14.38 14.30
C PRO A 282 -6.33 15.19 13.51
N GLU A 283 -7.39 15.72 14.14
CA GLU A 283 -8.56 16.37 13.52
C GLU A 283 -8.16 17.53 12.61
N LYS A 284 -7.05 18.22 12.91
CA LYS A 284 -6.44 19.26 12.07
C LYS A 284 -6.31 18.86 10.60
N PHE A 285 -6.15 17.57 10.30
CA PHE A 285 -5.98 17.02 8.97
C PHE A 285 -7.18 16.20 8.46
N GLU A 286 -8.26 16.11 9.24
CA GLU A 286 -9.46 15.34 8.92
C GLU A 286 -10.67 16.27 8.71
N ALA A 287 -10.65 17.04 7.62
CA ALA A 287 -11.68 18.02 7.31
C ALA A 287 -12.97 17.38 6.78
N GLY A 288 -14.12 17.89 7.24
CA GLY A 288 -15.45 17.46 6.79
C GLY A 288 -15.90 16.15 7.42
N THR A 289 -17.05 15.63 6.98
CA THR A 289 -17.55 14.33 7.46
C THR A 289 -16.67 13.21 6.91
N GLN A 290 -16.05 12.46 7.80
CA GLN A 290 -15.16 11.38 7.49
C GLN A 290 -15.89 10.16 6.91
N ASN A 291 -15.15 9.19 6.37
CA ASN A 291 -15.70 7.93 5.86
C ASN A 291 -16.03 6.99 7.03
N ILE A 292 -17.09 7.33 7.78
CA ILE A 292 -17.45 6.73 9.06
C ILE A 292 -17.77 5.24 8.99
N ASN A 293 -18.22 4.73 7.83
CA ASN A 293 -18.54 3.31 7.67
C ASN A 293 -17.39 2.49 7.11
N ALA A 294 -16.49 3.09 6.34
CA ALA A 294 -15.39 2.37 5.70
C ALA A 294 -14.12 2.34 6.56
N ILE A 295 -13.77 3.41 7.26
CA ILE A 295 -12.58 3.45 8.14
C ILE A 295 -12.58 2.32 9.16
N PRO A 296 -13.68 2.02 9.89
CA PRO A 296 -13.67 0.94 10.87
C PRO A 296 -13.46 -0.47 10.27
N THR A 297 -13.53 -0.63 8.95
CA THR A 297 -13.20 -1.90 8.28
C THR A 297 -11.70 -2.21 8.32
N LEU A 298 -10.84 -1.24 8.64
CA LEU A 298 -9.41 -1.46 8.85
C LEU A 298 -9.15 -2.41 10.03
N LYS A 299 -9.98 -2.36 11.07
CA LYS A 299 -9.80 -3.21 12.27
C LYS A 299 -9.91 -4.72 11.93
N PRO A 300 -11.01 -5.25 11.35
CA PRO A 300 -11.07 -6.65 10.95
C PRO A 300 -10.08 -7.00 9.82
N ALA A 301 -9.63 -6.05 9.01
CA ALA A 301 -8.59 -6.27 8.03
C ALA A 301 -7.21 -6.48 8.69
N ILE A 302 -6.87 -5.72 9.72
CA ILE A 302 -5.67 -5.89 10.54
C ILE A 302 -5.70 -7.25 11.26
N GLU A 303 -6.84 -7.64 11.82
CA GLU A 303 -7.01 -8.97 12.43
C GLU A 303 -6.79 -10.09 11.40
N MET A 304 -7.27 -9.92 10.17
CA MET A 304 -7.02 -10.86 9.08
C MET A 304 -5.54 -10.94 8.71
N LEU A 305 -4.83 -9.82 8.66
CA LEU A 305 -3.37 -9.81 8.41
C LEU A 305 -2.59 -10.56 9.51
N LYS A 306 -2.96 -10.37 10.78
CA LYS A 306 -2.35 -11.12 11.88
C LYS A 306 -2.57 -12.62 11.72
N LEU A 307 -3.76 -13.03 11.29
CA LEU A 307 -4.09 -14.43 11.02
C LEU A 307 -3.29 -15.00 9.84
N MET A 308 -3.05 -14.21 8.80
CA MET A 308 -2.27 -14.60 7.61
C MET A 308 -0.77 -14.78 7.89
N LYS A 309 -0.28 -14.32 9.05
CA LYS A 309 1.10 -14.56 9.51
C LYS A 309 1.28 -15.94 10.18
N ASP A 310 0.29 -16.82 10.11
CA ASP A 310 0.42 -18.22 10.53
C ASP A 310 1.52 -18.93 9.73
N ARG A 311 2.35 -19.71 10.44
CA ARG A 311 3.54 -20.36 9.87
C ARG A 311 3.23 -21.30 8.71
N GLU A 312 2.13 -22.04 8.77
CA GLU A 312 1.73 -22.95 7.70
C GLU A 312 1.30 -22.20 6.44
N LEU A 313 0.58 -21.07 6.62
CA LEU A 313 0.19 -20.21 5.51
C LEU A 313 1.41 -19.55 4.86
N LEU A 314 2.38 -19.09 5.65
CA LEU A 314 3.63 -18.53 5.13
C LEU A 314 4.46 -19.58 4.37
N ASN A 315 4.56 -20.80 4.87
CA ASN A 315 5.25 -21.89 4.17
C ASN A 315 4.54 -22.25 2.85
N ALA A 316 3.22 -22.26 2.83
CA ALA A 316 2.46 -22.52 1.61
C ALA A 316 2.65 -21.40 0.57
N GLN A 317 2.67 -20.14 1.02
CA GLN A 317 2.98 -18.99 0.14
C GLN A 317 4.39 -19.09 -0.45
N GLU A 318 5.38 -19.41 0.37
CA GLU A 318 6.76 -19.56 -0.07
C GLU A 318 6.89 -20.65 -1.14
N ALA A 319 6.21 -21.77 -0.97
CA ALA A 319 6.18 -22.83 -1.98
C ALA A 319 5.60 -22.36 -3.32
N VAL A 320 4.51 -21.60 -3.28
CA VAL A 320 3.89 -21.01 -4.49
C VAL A 320 4.81 -19.98 -5.12
N PHE A 321 5.45 -19.13 -4.31
CA PHE A 321 6.41 -18.13 -4.78
C PHE A 321 7.58 -18.78 -5.51
N GLN A 322 8.22 -19.78 -4.91
CA GLN A 322 9.37 -20.47 -5.49
C GLN A 322 8.99 -21.22 -6.78
N TYR A 323 7.80 -21.84 -6.82
CA TYR A 323 7.28 -22.48 -8.01
C TYR A 323 7.15 -21.48 -9.18
N LEU A 324 6.50 -20.34 -8.95
CA LEU A 324 6.30 -19.31 -9.99
C LEU A 324 7.61 -18.66 -10.40
N LEU A 325 8.49 -18.34 -9.45
CA LEU A 325 9.80 -17.78 -9.73
C LEU A 325 10.61 -18.72 -10.65
N HIS A 326 10.66 -20.00 -10.30
CA HIS A 326 11.36 -21.00 -11.09
C HIS A 326 10.74 -21.17 -12.49
N ALA A 327 9.41 -21.29 -12.58
CA ALA A 327 8.71 -21.48 -13.85
C ALA A 327 8.91 -20.30 -14.81
N LEU A 328 8.78 -19.06 -14.29
CA LEU A 328 8.95 -17.85 -15.10
C LEU A 328 10.40 -17.63 -15.52
N THR A 329 11.38 -17.88 -14.64
CA THR A 329 12.81 -17.71 -14.98
C THR A 329 13.34 -18.81 -15.88
N SER A 330 12.75 -20.01 -15.86
CA SER A 330 13.13 -21.13 -16.74
C SER A 330 12.57 -21.04 -18.14
N ASN A 331 11.58 -20.17 -18.39
CA ASN A 331 11.01 -19.99 -19.72
C ASN A 331 11.89 -19.00 -20.52
N PRO A 332 12.55 -19.45 -21.62
CA PRO A 332 13.51 -18.63 -22.35
C PRO A 332 12.88 -17.40 -23.06
N ARG A 333 11.54 -17.38 -23.22
CA ARG A 333 10.82 -16.27 -23.82
C ARG A 333 10.38 -15.22 -22.79
N VAL A 334 10.48 -15.54 -21.48
CA VAL A 334 10.06 -14.66 -20.40
C VAL A 334 11.25 -13.88 -19.87
N ARG A 335 11.14 -12.56 -19.88
CA ARG A 335 12.05 -11.67 -19.17
C ARG A 335 11.37 -11.19 -17.90
N LEU A 336 11.85 -11.67 -16.74
CA LEU A 336 11.38 -11.22 -15.41
C LEU A 336 12.08 -9.92 -15.02
N TYR A 337 11.33 -9.00 -14.41
CA TYR A 337 11.85 -7.75 -13.83
C TYR A 337 11.80 -7.80 -12.30
N GLY A 338 12.77 -7.14 -11.66
CA GLY A 338 12.93 -7.22 -10.20
C GLY A 338 13.47 -8.60 -9.81
N VAL A 339 14.74 -8.84 -10.10
CA VAL A 339 15.41 -10.11 -9.76
C VAL A 339 15.81 -10.09 -8.29
N PRO A 340 15.41 -11.09 -7.47
CA PRO A 340 15.77 -11.12 -6.06
C PRO A 340 17.26 -11.42 -5.87
N ARG A 341 17.90 -10.71 -4.94
CA ARG A 341 19.28 -10.97 -4.48
C ARG A 341 19.35 -11.94 -3.30
N GLY A 342 18.23 -12.50 -2.91
CA GLY A 342 18.02 -13.48 -1.84
C GLY A 342 16.53 -13.69 -1.68
N THR A 343 16.09 -14.65 -0.90
CA THR A 343 14.68 -14.98 -0.72
C THR A 343 13.87 -13.89 -0.02
N GLU A 344 14.54 -13.07 0.80
CA GLU A 344 13.91 -12.03 1.64
C GLU A 344 13.73 -10.68 0.93
N THR A 345 14.21 -10.52 -0.30
CA THR A 345 14.22 -9.22 -0.99
C THR A 345 13.09 -9.01 -1.98
N LYS A 346 12.22 -10.00 -2.18
CA LYS A 346 11.11 -9.93 -3.14
C LYS A 346 9.85 -10.59 -2.60
N ILE A 347 8.72 -9.88 -2.77
CA ILE A 347 7.38 -10.41 -2.45
C ILE A 347 6.81 -11.24 -3.61
N PRO A 348 5.73 -12.03 -3.40
CA PRO A 348 5.04 -12.79 -4.45
C PRO A 348 4.35 -11.91 -5.51
N LEU A 349 5.14 -11.14 -6.23
CA LEU A 349 4.74 -10.25 -7.30
C LEU A 349 5.74 -10.40 -8.47
N PHE A 350 5.24 -10.74 -9.64
CA PHE A 350 6.01 -11.05 -10.82
C PHE A 350 5.59 -10.16 -11.99
N SER A 351 6.45 -9.20 -12.33
CA SER A 351 6.29 -8.39 -13.54
C SER A 351 7.24 -8.90 -14.61
N PHE A 352 6.74 -9.16 -15.79
CA PHE A 352 7.52 -9.75 -16.88
C PHE A 352 7.02 -9.32 -18.26
N SER A 353 7.88 -9.45 -19.26
CA SER A 353 7.56 -9.39 -20.67
C SER A 353 7.79 -10.74 -21.33
N VAL A 354 7.16 -10.97 -22.46
CA VAL A 354 7.35 -12.17 -23.28
C VAL A 354 7.83 -11.74 -24.65
N GLU A 355 8.94 -12.32 -25.11
CA GLU A 355 9.49 -12.02 -26.44
C GLU A 355 8.47 -12.36 -27.54
N GLY A 356 8.21 -11.39 -28.41
CA GLY A 356 7.28 -11.53 -29.53
C GLY A 356 5.79 -11.41 -29.18
N ALA A 357 5.41 -11.22 -27.88
CA ALA A 357 4.01 -11.09 -27.48
C ALA A 357 3.77 -9.77 -26.70
N HIS A 358 2.72 -9.05 -27.06
CA HIS A 358 2.33 -7.84 -26.34
C HIS A 358 1.66 -8.19 -25.01
N HIS A 359 1.97 -7.45 -23.95
CA HIS A 359 1.45 -7.71 -22.60
C HIS A 359 -0.08 -7.65 -22.51
N GLU A 360 -0.74 -6.79 -23.31
CA GLU A 360 -2.21 -6.70 -23.34
C GLU A 360 -2.85 -7.93 -23.98
N ASP A 361 -2.28 -8.44 -25.08
CA ASP A 361 -2.80 -9.63 -25.75
C ASP A 361 -2.72 -10.85 -24.83
N LEU A 362 -1.59 -11.01 -24.12
CA LEU A 362 -1.43 -12.05 -23.11
C LEU A 362 -2.48 -11.92 -22.00
N ALA A 363 -2.71 -10.71 -21.49
CA ALA A 363 -3.70 -10.46 -20.45
C ALA A 363 -5.12 -10.79 -20.91
N LEU A 364 -5.49 -10.43 -22.15
CA LEU A 364 -6.80 -10.73 -22.73
C LEU A 364 -7.02 -12.24 -22.91
N ILE A 365 -6.01 -12.98 -23.34
CA ILE A 365 -6.11 -14.44 -23.46
C ILE A 365 -6.24 -15.10 -22.09
N LEU A 366 -5.45 -14.67 -21.11
CA LEU A 366 -5.52 -15.18 -19.73
C LEU A 366 -6.88 -14.88 -19.09
N ASP A 367 -7.46 -13.67 -19.31
CA ASP A 367 -8.81 -13.31 -18.85
C ASP A 367 -9.87 -14.31 -19.36
N LYS A 368 -9.81 -14.69 -20.65
CA LYS A 368 -10.71 -15.71 -21.24
C LYS A 368 -10.52 -17.10 -20.62
N MET A 369 -9.39 -17.34 -19.98
CA MET A 369 -9.12 -18.54 -19.20
C MET A 369 -9.52 -18.41 -17.72
N GLY A 370 -10.11 -17.29 -17.31
CA GLY A 370 -10.55 -17.04 -15.93
C GLY A 370 -9.44 -16.54 -14.99
N ILE A 371 -8.33 -16.06 -15.56
CA ILE A 371 -7.15 -15.61 -14.81
C ILE A 371 -7.05 -14.08 -14.88
N ALA A 372 -7.21 -13.43 -13.74
CA ALA A 372 -7.09 -11.98 -13.59
C ALA A 372 -5.63 -11.61 -13.28
N VAL A 373 -4.96 -10.98 -14.22
CA VAL A 373 -3.63 -10.38 -14.10
C VAL A 373 -3.69 -8.92 -14.53
N ARG A 374 -2.65 -8.15 -14.29
CA ARG A 374 -2.57 -6.77 -14.73
C ARG A 374 -1.61 -6.61 -15.89
N SER A 375 -1.98 -5.78 -16.88
CA SER A 375 -1.10 -5.37 -17.98
C SER A 375 -0.88 -3.86 -17.99
N GLY A 376 0.22 -3.39 -18.58
CA GLY A 376 0.53 -1.99 -18.80
C GLY A 376 1.61 -1.42 -17.89
N GLN A 377 1.57 -0.12 -17.62
CA GLN A 377 2.63 0.63 -16.94
C GLN A 377 2.56 0.58 -15.39
N MET A 378 1.52 0.01 -14.80
CA MET A 378 1.32 -0.13 -13.34
C MET A 378 1.39 1.20 -12.57
N CYS A 379 1.09 2.34 -13.21
CA CYS A 379 1.26 3.69 -12.64
C CYS A 379 2.72 3.99 -12.21
N ALA A 380 3.70 3.50 -12.97
CA ALA A 380 5.14 3.67 -12.75
C ALA A 380 5.85 3.84 -14.11
N GLU A 381 5.38 4.79 -14.93
CA GLU A 381 5.88 5.03 -16.29
C GLU A 381 7.39 5.29 -16.33
N PRO A 382 7.99 6.11 -15.41
CA PRO A 382 9.45 6.30 -15.42
C PRO A 382 10.24 4.99 -15.26
N LEU A 383 9.70 4.03 -14.51
CA LEU A 383 10.33 2.72 -14.35
C LEU A 383 10.22 1.87 -15.63
N MET A 384 9.12 2.03 -16.42
CA MET A 384 9.01 1.40 -17.75
C MET A 384 10.06 1.95 -18.70
N ASP A 385 10.26 3.28 -18.70
CA ASP A 385 11.31 3.95 -19.48
C ASP A 385 12.70 3.44 -19.10
N ARG A 386 12.98 3.28 -17.79
CA ARG A 386 14.23 2.72 -17.27
C ARG A 386 14.56 1.35 -17.84
N PHE A 387 13.54 0.48 -17.96
CA PHE A 387 13.71 -0.87 -18.51
C PHE A 387 13.52 -0.94 -20.04
N GLY A 388 13.18 0.15 -20.69
CA GLY A 388 12.99 0.23 -22.15
C GLY A 388 11.77 -0.56 -22.65
N VAL A 389 10.68 -0.57 -21.89
CA VAL A 389 9.43 -1.27 -22.23
C VAL A 389 8.22 -0.35 -22.18
N THR A 390 7.21 -0.62 -22.99
CA THR A 390 5.94 0.14 -23.00
C THR A 390 4.98 -0.26 -21.89
N GLY A 391 5.20 -1.43 -21.29
CA GLY A 391 4.42 -2.02 -20.22
C GLY A 391 4.84 -3.46 -19.97
N MET A 392 4.28 -4.05 -18.92
CA MET A 392 4.57 -5.42 -18.48
C MET A 392 3.27 -6.17 -18.20
N LEU A 393 3.32 -7.50 -18.19
CA LEU A 393 2.32 -8.32 -17.53
C LEU A 393 2.73 -8.51 -16.06
N ARG A 394 1.78 -8.35 -15.12
CA ARG A 394 2.05 -8.52 -13.69
C ARG A 394 1.08 -9.51 -13.06
N ALA A 395 1.63 -10.56 -12.46
CA ALA A 395 0.92 -11.46 -11.56
C ALA A 395 1.32 -11.15 -10.12
N SER A 396 0.36 -10.88 -9.24
CA SER A 396 0.58 -10.58 -7.84
C SER A 396 -0.34 -11.40 -6.96
N LEU A 397 0.25 -12.12 -6.01
CA LEU A 397 -0.42 -13.11 -5.18
C LEU A 397 -0.74 -12.54 -3.79
N ALA A 398 -1.68 -13.20 -3.13
CA ALA A 398 -2.01 -13.00 -1.73
C ALA A 398 -2.03 -14.37 -1.02
N PRO A 399 -2.02 -14.39 0.32
CA PRO A 399 -1.97 -15.63 1.11
C PRO A 399 -3.05 -16.67 0.81
N TYR A 400 -4.14 -16.28 0.18
CA TYR A 400 -5.22 -17.19 -0.23
C TYR A 400 -5.03 -17.82 -1.62
N ASN A 401 -3.98 -17.47 -2.36
CA ASN A 401 -3.71 -18.09 -3.66
C ASN A 401 -3.01 -19.45 -3.48
N THR A 402 -3.42 -20.44 -4.27
CA THR A 402 -3.02 -21.84 -4.11
C THR A 402 -2.00 -22.29 -5.15
N MET A 403 -1.35 -23.43 -4.88
CA MET A 403 -0.43 -24.06 -5.83
C MET A 403 -1.14 -24.47 -7.12
N GLU A 404 -2.37 -24.98 -7.01
CA GLU A 404 -3.17 -25.37 -8.18
C GLU A 404 -3.49 -24.15 -9.08
N GLU A 405 -3.70 -22.97 -8.48
CA GLU A 405 -3.87 -21.73 -9.24
C GLU A 405 -2.57 -21.32 -9.97
N ALA A 406 -1.42 -21.48 -9.30
CA ALA A 406 -0.11 -21.18 -9.89
C ALA A 406 0.23 -22.12 -11.05
N GLU A 407 -0.01 -23.42 -10.89
CA GLU A 407 0.19 -24.41 -11.94
C GLU A 407 -0.72 -24.13 -13.14
N TYR A 408 -2.01 -23.80 -12.86
CA TYR A 408 -2.97 -23.47 -13.90
C TYR A 408 -2.56 -22.18 -14.65
N PHE A 409 -2.04 -21.18 -13.93
CA PHE A 409 -1.53 -19.95 -14.51
C PHE A 409 -0.35 -20.21 -15.47
N ILE A 410 0.67 -20.97 -15.07
CA ILE A 410 1.82 -21.28 -15.92
C ILE A 410 1.40 -22.04 -17.17
N LYS A 411 0.55 -23.08 -17.02
CA LYS A 411 0.02 -23.82 -18.18
C LYS A 411 -0.78 -22.93 -19.14
N SER A 412 -1.54 -21.97 -18.60
CA SER A 412 -2.33 -21.03 -19.39
C SER A 412 -1.45 -19.99 -20.06
N LEU A 413 -0.39 -19.53 -19.40
CA LEU A 413 0.60 -18.61 -19.94
C LEU A 413 1.34 -19.26 -21.13
N ASP A 414 1.82 -20.49 -20.97
CA ASP A 414 2.50 -21.22 -22.07
C ASP A 414 1.58 -21.38 -23.27
N LYS A 415 0.31 -21.69 -23.03
CA LYS A 415 -0.70 -21.76 -24.09
C LYS A 415 -0.92 -20.39 -24.76
N ALA A 416 -1.03 -19.31 -23.97
CA ALA A 416 -1.20 -17.96 -24.50
C ALA A 416 0.02 -17.54 -25.37
N ILE A 417 1.23 -17.84 -24.89
CA ILE A 417 2.47 -17.62 -25.65
C ILE A 417 2.42 -18.38 -26.98
N SER A 418 2.09 -19.68 -26.97
CA SER A 418 2.02 -20.49 -28.20
C SER A 418 0.93 -20.06 -29.20
N MET A 419 -0.01 -19.22 -28.78
CA MET A 419 -1.05 -18.67 -29.70
C MET A 419 -0.59 -17.36 -30.35
N LEU A 420 0.39 -16.66 -29.76
CA LEU A 420 0.86 -15.36 -30.22
C LEU A 420 2.21 -15.41 -30.93
N VAL A 421 3.02 -16.41 -30.56
CA VAL A 421 4.40 -16.62 -31.04
C VAL A 421 4.59 -18.08 -31.41
#